data_8dab016ba22a9760e2612a6d52733c2d
#
_entry.id   8dab016ba22a9760e2612a6d52733c2d
#
_cell.length_a   1.000
_cell.length_b   1.000
_cell.length_c   1.000
_cell.angle_alpha   90.00
_cell.angle_beta   90.00
_cell.angle_gamma   90.00
#
_symmetry.space_group_name_H-M   'P 1'
#
loop_
_entity.id
_entity.type
_entity.pdbx_description
1 polymer ?
#
loop_
_entity_poly.entity_id
_entity_poly.type
_entity_poly.pdbx_seq_one_letter_code
_entity_poly.pdbx_strand_id
1 'polypeptide(L)'
;MREHLASICPLETPLSLVQSDDHNLLGSFMQDKLITVFGGGGFVGRYVAQALLAGGARVRVAQRNISTANTVKTLGNLGQVQLIVADVRKPATLARAVADADAVVNLVGSFDNLDAVQNVGAGNIAKACAAAGVRSLVHISAIGADAASEAEYGRSKAAGEAAVRAAFPTATILRPSIIFGREDQFVNRFAKLIRMLPVVPVIGAETKFQPVFVGDVAKAVCASIERGGGETLELGGPDVLTMLALNRWIAQAIGHDRTFIAVPDFAAALMAKTTGWLPGAPITTDQFKMLGNDNVVTGTDGLATMGIVPTPLSAVAHDWLDIYRQHGRFGDRTAA
;
A
#
# COMPACT_ATOMS: atom_id res chain seq x y z
N MET A 1 -34.69 -48.72 -41.98
CA MET A 1 -33.76 -47.76 -42.54
C MET A 1 -33.45 -46.76 -41.43
N ARG A 2 -32.23 -46.79 -40.99
CA ARG A 2 -31.73 -45.99 -39.84
C ARG A 2 -30.97 -44.81 -40.41
N GLU A 3 -31.30 -43.58 -40.02
CA GLU A 3 -30.42 -42.43 -40.26
C GLU A 3 -29.95 -41.86 -38.94
N HIS A 4 -28.65 -41.82 -38.80
CA HIS A 4 -27.91 -41.20 -37.68
C HIS A 4 -27.83 -39.68 -37.92
N LEU A 5 -28.30 -38.91 -36.97
CA LEU A 5 -27.97 -37.51 -36.86
C LEU A 5 -26.79 -37.34 -35.92
N ALA A 6 -25.64 -36.94 -36.45
CA ALA A 6 -24.44 -36.59 -35.73
C ALA A 6 -24.62 -35.18 -35.13
N SER A 7 -24.52 -35.10 -33.82
CA SER A 7 -24.49 -33.86 -33.06
C SER A 7 -23.09 -33.22 -33.22
N ILE A 8 -23.05 -32.02 -33.77
CA ILE A 8 -21.84 -31.20 -33.90
C ILE A 8 -21.70 -30.41 -32.58
N CYS A 9 -20.66 -30.71 -31.83
CA CYS A 9 -20.21 -29.96 -30.65
C CYS A 9 -19.53 -28.67 -31.11
N PRO A 10 -19.83 -27.48 -30.56
CA PRO A 10 -19.08 -26.28 -30.88
C PRO A 10 -17.76 -26.30 -30.12
N LEU A 11 -16.69 -26.01 -30.86
CA LEU A 11 -15.31 -25.85 -30.40
C LEU A 11 -15.22 -24.82 -29.28
N GLU A 12 -14.72 -25.25 -28.15
CA GLU A 12 -14.25 -24.39 -27.05
C GLU A 12 -13.04 -23.59 -27.54
N THR A 13 -13.17 -22.28 -27.54
CA THR A 13 -12.06 -21.36 -27.76
C THR A 13 -11.19 -21.36 -26.52
N PRO A 14 -9.87 -21.58 -26.61
CA PRO A 14 -9.01 -21.59 -25.43
C PRO A 14 -8.84 -20.17 -24.87
N LEU A 15 -9.15 -20.01 -23.60
CA LEU A 15 -9.02 -18.79 -22.77
C LEU A 15 -7.57 -18.32 -22.52
N SER A 16 -6.59 -18.77 -23.31
CA SER A 16 -5.15 -18.55 -23.06
C SER A 16 -4.51 -17.40 -23.83
N LEU A 17 -5.28 -16.57 -24.57
CA LEU A 17 -4.69 -15.55 -25.48
C LEU A 17 -4.89 -14.09 -25.07
N VAL A 18 -5.50 -13.79 -23.91
CA VAL A 18 -5.75 -12.38 -23.49
C VAL A 18 -4.78 -11.87 -22.42
N GLN A 19 -3.92 -12.72 -21.87
CA GLN A 19 -2.98 -12.32 -20.79
C GLN A 19 -1.54 -11.99 -21.19
N SER A 20 -1.17 -12.07 -22.48
CA SER A 20 0.25 -11.97 -22.90
C SER A 20 0.72 -10.60 -23.38
N ASP A 21 -0.16 -9.66 -23.71
CA ASP A 21 0.27 -8.43 -24.39
C ASP A 21 0.57 -7.27 -23.42
N ASP A 22 -0.09 -7.18 -22.26
CA ASP A 22 0.14 -6.10 -21.30
C ASP A 22 1.47 -6.24 -20.54
N HIS A 23 1.95 -7.46 -20.31
CA HIS A 23 3.25 -7.71 -19.68
C HIS A 23 4.43 -7.32 -20.58
N ASN A 24 4.26 -7.35 -21.90
CA ASN A 24 5.34 -7.07 -22.83
C ASN A 24 5.61 -5.57 -23.03
N LEU A 25 4.60 -4.72 -22.86
CA LEU A 25 4.75 -3.27 -22.97
C LEU A 25 5.44 -2.68 -21.73
N LEU A 26 5.05 -3.11 -20.52
CA LEU A 26 5.68 -2.72 -19.26
C LEU A 26 7.15 -3.14 -19.19
N GLY A 27 7.49 -4.34 -19.71
CA GLY A 27 8.86 -4.85 -19.76
C GLY A 27 9.82 -4.01 -20.60
N SER A 28 9.33 -3.39 -21.66
CA SER A 28 10.19 -2.59 -22.56
C SER A 28 10.60 -1.24 -21.95
N PHE A 29 9.72 -0.58 -21.19
CA PHE A 29 9.99 0.76 -20.65
C PHE A 29 10.92 0.73 -19.43
N MET A 30 10.83 -0.28 -18.58
CA MET A 30 11.63 -0.39 -17.34
C MET A 30 13.00 -1.04 -17.56
N GLN A 31 13.22 -1.66 -18.71
CA GLN A 31 14.44 -2.40 -19.01
C GLN A 31 15.70 -1.56 -18.74
N ASP A 32 16.60 -2.10 -17.94
CA ASP A 32 17.89 -1.52 -17.55
C ASP A 32 17.87 -0.18 -16.81
N LYS A 33 16.70 0.41 -16.55
CA LYS A 33 16.60 1.64 -15.76
C LYS A 33 17.00 1.40 -14.31
N LEU A 34 17.72 2.35 -13.74
CA LEU A 34 18.04 2.36 -12.31
C LEU A 34 16.99 3.12 -11.54
N ILE A 35 16.25 2.42 -10.70
CA ILE A 35 15.19 3.02 -9.89
C ILE A 35 15.57 2.93 -8.41
N THR A 36 15.67 4.10 -7.75
CA THR A 36 15.92 4.14 -6.31
C THR A 36 14.60 4.13 -5.54
N VAL A 37 14.45 3.17 -4.62
CA VAL A 37 13.26 3.02 -3.78
C VAL A 37 13.63 3.29 -2.32
N PHE A 38 13.24 4.46 -1.81
CA PHE A 38 13.35 4.77 -0.40
C PHE A 38 12.26 4.01 0.37
N GLY A 39 12.69 3.25 1.41
CA GLY A 39 11.77 2.38 2.15
C GLY A 39 11.48 1.04 1.46
N GLY A 40 12.27 0.65 0.46
CA GLY A 40 12.05 -0.55 -0.36
C GLY A 40 12.07 -1.88 0.41
N GLY A 41 12.64 -1.95 1.62
CA GLY A 41 12.56 -3.13 2.48
C GLY A 41 11.30 -3.23 3.35
N GLY A 42 10.43 -2.20 3.32
CA GLY A 42 9.15 -2.19 4.03
C GLY A 42 8.07 -3.04 3.35
N PHE A 43 6.87 -3.06 3.93
CA PHE A 43 5.72 -3.81 3.39
C PHE A 43 5.46 -3.45 1.92
N VAL A 44 5.05 -2.22 1.64
CA VAL A 44 4.76 -1.76 0.26
C VAL A 44 6.02 -1.82 -0.61
N GLY A 45 7.18 -1.48 -0.04
CA GLY A 45 8.45 -1.42 -0.76
C GLY A 45 8.88 -2.72 -1.41
N ARG A 46 8.62 -3.86 -0.78
CA ARG A 46 8.94 -5.18 -1.36
C ARG A 46 8.10 -5.49 -2.59
N TYR A 47 6.81 -5.16 -2.59
CA TYR A 47 5.92 -5.35 -3.74
C TYR A 47 6.28 -4.40 -4.88
N VAL A 48 6.60 -3.15 -4.57
CA VAL A 48 7.10 -2.18 -5.57
C VAL A 48 8.43 -2.65 -6.16
N ALA A 49 9.38 -3.07 -5.32
CA ALA A 49 10.65 -3.61 -5.81
C ALA A 49 10.45 -4.85 -6.69
N GLN A 50 9.56 -5.77 -6.29
CA GLN A 50 9.22 -6.96 -7.08
C GLN A 50 8.65 -6.60 -8.46
N ALA A 51 7.71 -5.67 -8.52
CA ALA A 51 7.10 -5.22 -9.78
C ALA A 51 8.15 -4.57 -10.70
N LEU A 52 9.00 -3.70 -10.17
CA LEU A 52 10.07 -3.05 -10.92
C LEU A 52 11.11 -4.06 -11.46
N LEU A 53 11.53 -5.03 -10.63
CA LEU A 53 12.46 -6.09 -11.02
C LEU A 53 11.87 -7.00 -12.10
N ALA A 54 10.59 -7.35 -11.99
CA ALA A 54 9.87 -8.12 -13.00
C ALA A 54 9.77 -7.38 -14.33
N GLY A 55 9.69 -6.04 -14.31
CA GLY A 55 9.75 -5.18 -15.49
C GLY A 55 11.16 -4.95 -16.06
N GLY A 56 12.19 -5.64 -15.52
CA GLY A 56 13.57 -5.55 -16.02
C GLY A 56 14.40 -4.40 -15.45
N ALA A 57 13.88 -3.63 -14.49
CA ALA A 57 14.62 -2.55 -13.87
C ALA A 57 15.73 -3.06 -12.93
N ARG A 58 16.74 -2.24 -12.73
CA ARG A 58 17.69 -2.36 -11.62
C ARG A 58 17.17 -1.53 -10.44
N VAL A 59 17.09 -2.14 -9.27
CA VAL A 59 16.50 -1.50 -8.09
C VAL A 59 17.56 -1.20 -7.04
N ARG A 60 17.67 0.07 -6.64
CA ARG A 60 18.46 0.50 -5.50
C ARG A 60 17.55 0.74 -4.32
N VAL A 61 17.63 -0.09 -3.31
CA VAL A 61 16.86 0.08 -2.07
C VAL A 61 17.64 0.98 -1.10
N ALA A 62 17.05 2.12 -0.78
CA ALA A 62 17.64 3.11 0.11
C ALA A 62 16.88 3.16 1.44
N GLN A 63 17.53 2.83 2.55
CA GLN A 63 16.93 2.87 3.88
C GLN A 63 17.97 2.91 5.00
N ARG A 64 17.54 3.25 6.22
CA ARG A 64 18.44 3.40 7.39
C ARG A 64 19.09 2.08 7.80
N ASN A 65 18.30 1.03 7.88
CA ASN A 65 18.78 -0.32 8.22
C ASN A 65 18.64 -1.24 7.02
N ILE A 66 19.74 -1.51 6.35
CA ILE A 66 19.76 -2.34 5.14
C ILE A 66 19.53 -3.84 5.43
N SER A 67 19.71 -4.30 6.67
CA SER A 67 19.49 -5.72 7.00
C SER A 67 18.02 -6.14 6.78
N THR A 68 17.08 -5.22 7.01
CA THR A 68 15.65 -5.46 6.78
C THR A 68 15.27 -5.51 5.30
N ALA A 69 16.17 -5.07 4.40
CA ALA A 69 15.98 -5.11 2.95
C ALA A 69 16.65 -6.33 2.28
N ASN A 70 17.31 -7.19 3.03
CA ASN A 70 17.99 -8.37 2.44
C ASN A 70 17.02 -9.28 1.67
N THR A 71 15.77 -9.36 2.09
CA THR A 71 14.72 -10.10 1.37
C THR A 71 14.45 -9.57 -0.03
N VAL A 72 14.74 -8.30 -0.32
CA VAL A 72 14.57 -7.75 -1.67
C VAL A 72 15.61 -8.31 -2.64
N LYS A 73 16.80 -8.68 -2.15
CA LYS A 73 17.85 -9.30 -3.00
C LYS A 73 17.38 -10.61 -3.63
N THR A 74 16.53 -11.35 -2.95
CA THR A 74 16.01 -12.64 -3.44
C THR A 74 14.89 -12.50 -4.46
N LEU A 75 14.39 -11.27 -4.69
CA LEU A 75 13.34 -10.99 -5.67
C LEU A 75 13.87 -10.72 -7.07
N GLY A 76 15.16 -10.39 -7.21
CA GLY A 76 15.79 -10.06 -8.48
C GLY A 76 16.90 -11.03 -8.87
N ASN A 77 17.36 -10.89 -10.09
CA ASN A 77 18.51 -11.61 -10.62
C ASN A 77 19.83 -11.03 -10.10
N LEU A 78 20.93 -11.74 -10.36
CA LEU A 78 22.26 -11.28 -9.99
C LEU A 78 22.56 -9.88 -10.58
N GLY A 79 22.95 -8.95 -9.70
CA GLY A 79 23.27 -7.57 -10.08
C GLY A 79 22.08 -6.62 -10.23
N GLN A 80 20.81 -7.09 -10.20
CA GLN A 80 19.65 -6.22 -10.32
C GLN A 80 19.36 -5.40 -9.04
N VAL A 81 19.79 -5.86 -7.86
CA VAL A 81 19.45 -5.23 -6.58
C VAL A 81 20.68 -4.69 -5.88
N GLN A 82 20.67 -3.40 -5.57
CA GLN A 82 21.66 -2.70 -4.75
C GLN A 82 21.02 -2.24 -3.45
N LEU A 83 21.67 -2.46 -2.32
CA LEU A 83 21.26 -1.89 -1.03
C LEU A 83 22.17 -0.74 -0.64
N ILE A 84 21.58 0.40 -0.22
CA ILE A 84 22.35 1.57 0.22
C ILE A 84 21.79 2.12 1.52
N VAL A 85 22.67 2.51 2.43
CA VAL A 85 22.27 3.19 3.67
C VAL A 85 21.95 4.65 3.35
N ALA A 86 20.72 5.06 3.67
CA ALA A 86 20.26 6.44 3.54
C ALA A 86 19.25 6.78 4.64
N ASP A 87 19.38 7.96 5.24
CA ASP A 87 18.43 8.52 6.20
C ASP A 87 17.83 9.79 5.60
N VAL A 88 16.52 9.81 5.38
CA VAL A 88 15.81 10.94 4.77
C VAL A 88 15.98 12.26 5.54
N ARG A 89 16.30 12.18 6.85
CA ARG A 89 16.60 13.31 7.72
C ARG A 89 18.02 13.85 7.55
N LYS A 90 18.88 13.14 6.80
CA LYS A 90 20.31 13.45 6.63
C LYS A 90 20.61 13.67 5.14
N PRO A 91 20.48 14.91 4.60
CA PRO A 91 20.65 15.20 3.17
C PRO A 91 21.94 14.65 2.55
N ALA A 92 23.06 14.67 3.29
CA ALA A 92 24.35 14.15 2.81
C ALA A 92 24.31 12.66 2.42
N THR A 93 23.36 11.87 2.96
CA THR A 93 23.20 10.45 2.61
C THR A 93 22.37 10.24 1.36
N LEU A 94 21.58 11.23 0.93
CA LEU A 94 20.62 11.13 -0.16
C LEU A 94 21.26 11.30 -1.52
N ALA A 95 22.22 12.20 -1.67
CA ALA A 95 22.89 12.44 -2.95
C ALA A 95 23.44 11.15 -3.57
N ARG A 96 24.08 10.31 -2.75
CA ARG A 96 24.62 9.00 -3.20
C ARG A 96 23.49 7.99 -3.51
N ALA A 97 22.35 8.09 -2.83
CA ALA A 97 21.22 7.20 -3.03
C ALA A 97 20.51 7.48 -4.36
N VAL A 98 20.45 8.73 -4.81
CA VAL A 98 19.78 9.12 -6.05
C VAL A 98 20.71 9.29 -7.23
N ALA A 99 22.05 9.17 -7.06
CA ALA A 99 23.02 9.32 -8.13
C ALA A 99 22.72 8.33 -9.27
N ASP A 100 22.70 8.83 -10.51
CA ASP A 100 22.43 8.07 -11.75
C ASP A 100 21.08 7.37 -11.78
N ALA A 101 20.15 7.70 -10.87
CA ALA A 101 18.82 7.11 -10.89
C ALA A 101 17.96 7.73 -12.00
N ASP A 102 17.33 6.86 -12.79
CA ASP A 102 16.33 7.26 -13.80
C ASP A 102 15.04 7.74 -13.16
N ALA A 103 14.63 7.06 -12.09
CA ALA A 103 13.46 7.41 -11.30
C ALA A 103 13.68 7.14 -9.81
N VAL A 104 12.92 7.82 -8.99
CA VAL A 104 12.93 7.66 -7.54
C VAL A 104 11.52 7.44 -7.02
N VAL A 105 11.37 6.46 -6.11
CA VAL A 105 10.11 6.18 -5.41
C VAL A 105 10.32 6.43 -3.92
N ASN A 106 9.53 7.32 -3.34
CA ASN A 106 9.54 7.59 -1.91
C ASN A 106 8.35 6.91 -1.22
N LEU A 107 8.63 5.80 -0.53
CA LEU A 107 7.66 5.03 0.27
C LEU A 107 7.87 5.25 1.77
N VAL A 108 8.74 6.19 2.17
CA VAL A 108 9.06 6.39 3.58
C VAL A 108 7.88 7.03 4.28
N GLY A 109 7.38 6.33 5.28
CA GLY A 109 6.35 6.79 6.21
C GLY A 109 6.69 6.32 7.62
N SER A 110 6.22 7.04 8.62
CA SER A 110 6.38 6.70 10.03
C SER A 110 5.23 7.32 10.82
N PHE A 111 4.85 6.69 11.90
CA PHE A 111 4.00 7.30 12.93
C PHE A 111 4.84 7.94 14.06
N ASP A 112 6.16 7.76 14.00
CA ASP A 112 7.11 8.41 14.91
C ASP A 112 7.84 9.52 14.16
N ASN A 113 8.05 10.68 14.84
CA ASN A 113 8.73 11.83 14.25
C ASN A 113 8.12 12.25 12.89
N LEU A 114 6.82 12.43 12.87
CA LEU A 114 6.01 12.69 11.68
C LEU A 114 6.58 13.82 10.81
N ASP A 115 6.83 14.98 11.39
CA ASP A 115 7.36 16.14 10.64
C ASP A 115 8.75 15.87 10.07
N ALA A 116 9.68 15.36 10.88
CA ALA A 116 11.06 15.13 10.44
C ALA A 116 11.17 14.08 9.32
N VAL A 117 10.24 13.12 9.28
CA VAL A 117 10.26 12.02 8.28
C VAL A 117 9.36 12.34 7.09
N GLN A 118 8.10 12.72 7.35
CA GLN A 118 7.09 12.84 6.30
C GLN A 118 7.11 14.20 5.60
N ASN A 119 7.50 15.28 6.30
CA ASN A 119 7.63 16.61 5.72
C ASN A 119 9.09 16.88 5.32
N VAL A 120 9.96 17.10 6.29
CA VAL A 120 11.37 17.47 6.02
C VAL A 120 12.09 16.38 5.21
N GLY A 121 11.89 15.11 5.56
CA GLY A 121 12.50 13.96 4.86
C GLY A 121 12.05 13.83 3.42
N ALA A 122 10.76 14.01 3.15
CA ALA A 122 10.21 13.98 1.78
C ALA A 122 10.77 15.15 0.95
N GLY A 123 10.81 16.35 1.50
CA GLY A 123 11.41 17.52 0.86
C GLY A 123 12.90 17.33 0.56
N ASN A 124 13.66 16.70 1.48
CA ASN A 124 15.07 16.40 1.27
C ASN A 124 15.29 15.43 0.09
N ILE A 125 14.45 14.36 -0.02
CA ILE A 125 14.50 13.44 -1.16
C ILE A 125 14.23 14.20 -2.45
N ALA A 126 13.17 15.02 -2.49
CA ALA A 126 12.79 15.77 -3.68
C ALA A 126 13.89 16.75 -4.13
N LYS A 127 14.52 17.46 -3.18
CA LYS A 127 15.69 18.34 -3.44
C LYS A 127 16.87 17.55 -4.01
N ALA A 128 17.16 16.38 -3.45
CA ALA A 128 18.24 15.52 -3.93
C ALA A 128 17.96 15.02 -5.35
N CYS A 129 16.71 14.64 -5.65
CA CYS A 129 16.27 14.24 -6.99
C CYS A 129 16.43 15.37 -8.00
N ALA A 130 16.00 16.58 -7.67
CA ALA A 130 16.15 17.75 -8.53
C ALA A 130 17.61 18.07 -8.82
N ALA A 131 18.47 18.04 -7.79
CA ALA A 131 19.91 18.29 -7.93
C ALA A 131 20.63 17.21 -8.75
N ALA A 132 20.16 15.96 -8.71
CA ALA A 132 20.71 14.85 -9.46
C ALA A 132 20.14 14.71 -10.90
N GLY A 133 19.17 15.55 -11.29
CA GLY A 133 18.53 15.46 -12.61
C GLY A 133 17.68 14.21 -12.81
N VAL A 134 17.13 13.65 -11.74
CA VAL A 134 16.19 12.51 -11.80
C VAL A 134 14.98 12.89 -12.65
N ARG A 135 14.55 11.99 -13.54
CA ARG A 135 13.47 12.29 -14.49
C ARG A 135 12.08 12.13 -13.90
N SER A 136 11.89 11.19 -12.99
CA SER A 136 10.59 10.88 -12.39
C SER A 136 10.71 10.67 -10.89
N LEU A 137 9.83 11.32 -10.11
CA LEU A 137 9.70 11.13 -8.67
C LEU A 137 8.26 10.73 -8.35
N VAL A 138 8.09 9.57 -7.76
CA VAL A 138 6.79 9.10 -7.23
C VAL A 138 6.84 9.16 -5.70
N HIS A 139 5.91 9.88 -5.10
CA HIS A 139 5.80 10.04 -3.64
C HIS A 139 4.50 9.41 -3.13
N ILE A 140 4.61 8.50 -2.16
CA ILE A 140 3.45 7.89 -1.50
C ILE A 140 3.04 8.74 -0.29
N SER A 141 1.86 9.33 -0.43
CA SER A 141 1.14 10.04 0.62
C SER A 141 0.05 9.15 1.23
N ALA A 142 -1.12 9.69 1.54
CA ALA A 142 -2.30 8.95 1.97
C ALA A 142 -3.57 9.76 1.70
N ILE A 143 -4.71 9.08 1.52
CA ILE A 143 -6.03 9.72 1.60
C ILE A 143 -6.16 10.39 2.98
N GLY A 144 -6.71 11.61 3.02
CA GLY A 144 -6.77 12.43 4.25
C GLY A 144 -5.53 13.29 4.50
N ALA A 145 -4.59 13.37 3.54
CA ALA A 145 -3.53 14.38 3.57
C ALA A 145 -4.13 15.78 3.37
N ASP A 146 -4.27 16.51 4.48
CA ASP A 146 -4.89 17.84 4.53
C ASP A 146 -4.16 18.70 5.57
N ALA A 147 -3.79 19.93 5.17
CA ALA A 147 -3.14 20.91 6.05
C ALA A 147 -4.03 21.35 7.22
N ALA A 148 -5.36 21.30 7.05
CA ALA A 148 -6.36 21.61 8.06
C ALA A 148 -6.79 20.40 8.91
N SER A 149 -6.25 19.22 8.66
CA SER A 149 -6.60 17.99 9.39
C SER A 149 -6.42 18.17 10.91
N GLU A 150 -7.35 17.68 11.71
CA GLU A 150 -7.19 17.61 13.16
C GLU A 150 -6.08 16.63 13.58
N ALA A 151 -5.84 15.59 12.78
CA ALA A 151 -4.80 14.62 13.00
C ALA A 151 -3.43 15.14 12.54
N GLU A 152 -2.41 14.95 13.36
CA GLU A 152 -1.03 15.35 13.03
C GLU A 152 -0.51 14.57 11.80
N TYR A 153 -0.90 13.31 11.69
CA TYR A 153 -0.57 12.50 10.53
C TYR A 153 -1.04 13.13 9.21
N GLY A 154 -2.30 13.56 9.12
CA GLY A 154 -2.86 14.20 7.93
C GLY A 154 -2.13 15.51 7.57
N ARG A 155 -1.86 16.35 8.59
CA ARG A 155 -1.08 17.59 8.40
C ARG A 155 0.34 17.33 7.94
N SER A 156 1.02 16.33 8.52
CA SER A 156 2.40 16.01 8.16
C SER A 156 2.51 15.45 6.73
N LYS A 157 1.51 14.67 6.29
CA LYS A 157 1.43 14.21 4.90
C LYS A 157 1.22 15.37 3.93
N ALA A 158 0.30 16.26 4.21
CA ALA A 158 0.06 17.45 3.38
C ALA A 158 1.31 18.36 3.30
N ALA A 159 1.99 18.57 4.42
CA ALA A 159 3.25 19.32 4.45
C ALA A 159 4.34 18.64 3.60
N GLY A 160 4.44 17.31 3.67
CA GLY A 160 5.35 16.52 2.84
C GLY A 160 5.06 16.66 1.35
N GLU A 161 3.79 16.58 0.94
CA GLU A 161 3.38 16.82 -0.45
C GLU A 161 3.77 18.21 -0.94
N ALA A 162 3.51 19.23 -0.12
CA ALA A 162 3.89 20.62 -0.43
C ALA A 162 5.42 20.76 -0.58
N ALA A 163 6.20 20.16 0.33
CA ALA A 163 7.66 20.18 0.26
C ALA A 163 8.21 19.45 -0.96
N VAL A 164 7.59 18.32 -1.35
CA VAL A 164 7.93 17.59 -2.57
C VAL A 164 7.63 18.42 -3.81
N ARG A 165 6.45 18.99 -3.91
CA ARG A 165 6.04 19.86 -5.05
C ARG A 165 6.90 21.09 -5.19
N ALA A 166 7.27 21.71 -4.08
CA ALA A 166 8.15 22.90 -4.11
C ALA A 166 9.54 22.58 -4.67
N ALA A 167 10.07 21.38 -4.39
CA ALA A 167 11.41 20.99 -4.83
C ALA A 167 11.42 20.24 -6.16
N PHE A 168 10.33 19.51 -6.50
CA PHE A 168 10.19 18.71 -7.71
C PHE A 168 8.74 18.83 -8.24
N PRO A 169 8.41 19.89 -8.97
CA PRO A 169 7.04 20.22 -9.39
C PRO A 169 6.33 19.12 -10.20
N THR A 170 7.09 18.33 -10.95
CA THR A 170 6.58 17.21 -11.77
C THR A 170 6.48 15.88 -11.00
N ALA A 171 6.61 15.87 -9.67
CA ALA A 171 6.44 14.66 -8.89
C ALA A 171 5.00 14.13 -8.99
N THR A 172 4.82 12.83 -9.18
CA THR A 172 3.52 12.18 -9.00
C THR A 172 3.31 11.86 -7.53
N ILE A 173 2.17 12.29 -6.99
CA ILE A 173 1.78 12.00 -5.61
C ILE A 173 0.65 10.97 -5.64
N LEU A 174 0.87 9.82 -5.01
CA LEU A 174 -0.13 8.79 -4.85
C LEU A 174 -0.65 8.80 -3.41
N ARG A 175 -1.96 8.92 -3.25
CA ARG A 175 -2.68 8.90 -1.97
C ARG A 175 -3.47 7.59 -1.85
N PRO A 176 -2.87 6.51 -1.37
CA PRO A 176 -3.62 5.29 -1.13
C PRO A 176 -4.56 5.42 0.07
N SER A 177 -5.68 4.72 0.01
CA SER A 177 -6.45 4.30 1.17
C SER A 177 -5.64 3.30 2.00
N ILE A 178 -6.27 2.62 2.96
CA ILE A 178 -5.60 1.58 3.73
C ILE A 178 -5.11 0.49 2.79
N ILE A 179 -3.79 0.26 2.79
CA ILE A 179 -3.17 -0.76 1.95
C ILE A 179 -3.24 -2.10 2.67
N PHE A 180 -3.81 -3.10 2.01
CA PHE A 180 -3.87 -4.47 2.53
C PHE A 180 -3.00 -5.44 1.71
N GLY A 181 -2.57 -6.51 2.38
CA GLY A 181 -1.76 -7.57 1.81
C GLY A 181 -1.26 -8.52 2.88
N ARG A 182 -0.48 -9.51 2.49
CA ARG A 182 -0.05 -10.60 3.39
C ARG A 182 0.64 -10.11 4.67
N GLU A 183 1.45 -9.06 4.59
CA GLU A 183 2.25 -8.53 5.68
C GLU A 183 1.72 -7.19 6.21
N ASP A 184 0.47 -6.82 5.88
CA ASP A 184 -0.11 -5.59 6.38
C ASP A 184 -0.30 -5.61 7.90
N GLN A 185 -0.34 -4.40 8.48
CA GLN A 185 -0.51 -4.24 9.94
C GLN A 185 -1.97 -3.97 10.32
N PHE A 186 -2.87 -3.79 9.34
CA PHE A 186 -4.26 -3.40 9.60
C PHE A 186 -5.19 -4.62 9.63
N VAL A 187 -5.37 -5.31 8.51
CA VAL A 187 -6.24 -6.51 8.43
C VAL A 187 -5.73 -7.61 9.36
N ASN A 188 -4.40 -7.85 9.36
CA ASN A 188 -3.78 -8.85 10.21
C ASN A 188 -3.92 -8.53 11.71
N ARG A 189 -3.91 -7.24 12.11
CA ARG A 189 -4.14 -6.84 13.50
C ARG A 189 -5.57 -7.18 13.95
N PHE A 190 -6.58 -6.86 13.12
CA PHE A 190 -7.96 -7.23 13.42
C PHE A 190 -8.18 -8.74 13.41
N ALA A 191 -7.59 -9.48 12.47
CA ALA A 191 -7.66 -10.94 12.47
C ALA A 191 -7.11 -11.56 13.77
N LYS A 192 -5.98 -11.03 14.28
CA LYS A 192 -5.43 -11.45 15.59
C LYS A 192 -6.40 -11.14 16.73
N LEU A 193 -6.95 -9.92 16.76
CA LEU A 193 -7.86 -9.48 17.80
C LEU A 193 -9.14 -10.32 17.82
N ILE A 194 -9.75 -10.55 16.66
CA ILE A 194 -10.96 -11.36 16.47
C ILE A 194 -10.71 -12.82 16.89
N ARG A 195 -9.53 -13.37 16.59
CA ARG A 195 -9.16 -14.72 17.07
C ARG A 195 -9.10 -14.82 18.59
N MET A 196 -8.61 -13.75 19.26
CA MET A 196 -8.33 -13.77 20.68
C MET A 196 -9.57 -13.42 21.56
N LEU A 197 -10.45 -12.55 21.06
CA LEU A 197 -11.55 -12.00 21.88
C LEU A 197 -12.90 -12.61 21.48
N PRO A 198 -13.73 -13.03 22.45
CA PRO A 198 -15.10 -13.49 22.19
C PRO A 198 -16.02 -12.30 21.84
N VAL A 199 -15.73 -11.12 22.38
CA VAL A 199 -16.42 -9.86 22.09
C VAL A 199 -15.38 -8.85 21.60
N VAL A 200 -15.58 -8.31 20.40
CA VAL A 200 -14.64 -7.41 19.73
C VAL A 200 -15.17 -5.98 19.79
N PRO A 201 -14.50 -5.07 20.51
CA PRO A 201 -14.85 -3.65 20.47
C PRO A 201 -14.41 -3.03 19.14
N VAL A 202 -15.31 -2.28 18.51
CA VAL A 202 -15.05 -1.58 17.24
C VAL A 202 -15.15 -0.08 17.46
N ILE A 203 -14.02 0.61 17.35
CA ILE A 203 -13.92 2.07 17.42
C ILE A 203 -14.12 2.62 16.02
N GLY A 204 -14.88 3.71 15.85
CA GLY A 204 -15.21 4.28 14.54
C GLY A 204 -15.98 3.29 13.68
N ALA A 205 -16.99 2.61 14.24
CA ALA A 205 -17.73 1.52 13.59
C ALA A 205 -18.32 1.92 12.22
N GLU A 206 -18.74 3.17 12.06
CA GLU A 206 -19.37 3.72 10.85
C GLU A 206 -18.36 4.37 9.89
N THR A 207 -17.10 4.59 10.31
CA THR A 207 -16.07 5.16 9.45
C THR A 207 -15.82 4.26 8.25
N LYS A 208 -15.87 4.83 7.06
CA LYS A 208 -15.72 4.10 5.79
C LYS A 208 -14.26 4.06 5.34
N PHE A 209 -13.90 2.93 4.80
CA PHE A 209 -12.59 2.67 4.19
C PHE A 209 -12.78 2.07 2.81
N GLN A 210 -11.84 2.34 1.94
CA GLN A 210 -11.77 1.76 0.58
C GLN A 210 -10.43 1.01 0.41
N PRO A 211 -10.25 -0.14 1.10
CA PRO A 211 -8.97 -0.82 1.16
C PRO A 211 -8.42 -1.14 -0.23
N VAL A 212 -7.15 -0.83 -0.46
CA VAL A 212 -6.47 -1.08 -1.75
C VAL A 212 -5.43 -2.19 -1.61
N PHE A 213 -5.39 -3.11 -2.58
CA PHE A 213 -4.42 -4.19 -2.60
C PHE A 213 -3.00 -3.67 -2.88
N VAL A 214 -2.03 -4.15 -2.11
CA VAL A 214 -0.63 -3.72 -2.23
C VAL A 214 -0.03 -3.98 -3.62
N GLY A 215 -0.47 -5.04 -4.29
CA GLY A 215 -0.07 -5.33 -5.67
C GLY A 215 -0.54 -4.26 -6.66
N ASP A 216 -1.75 -3.72 -6.48
CA ASP A 216 -2.28 -2.68 -7.34
C ASP A 216 -1.61 -1.32 -7.05
N VAL A 217 -1.24 -1.05 -5.78
CA VAL A 217 -0.38 0.09 -5.44
C VAL A 217 0.98 -0.03 -6.13
N ALA A 218 1.58 -1.22 -6.17
CA ALA A 218 2.85 -1.43 -6.86
C ALA A 218 2.74 -1.20 -8.37
N LYS A 219 1.66 -1.68 -9.01
CA LYS A 219 1.37 -1.39 -10.42
C LYS A 219 1.19 0.12 -10.66
N ALA A 220 0.46 0.81 -9.79
CA ALA A 220 0.25 2.25 -9.88
C ALA A 220 1.57 3.04 -9.77
N VAL A 221 2.50 2.61 -8.93
CA VAL A 221 3.85 3.19 -8.85
C VAL A 221 4.60 2.99 -10.17
N CYS A 222 4.60 1.79 -10.75
CA CYS A 222 5.23 1.51 -12.03
C CYS A 222 4.64 2.37 -13.15
N ALA A 223 3.31 2.41 -13.27
CA ALA A 223 2.62 3.22 -14.26
C ALA A 223 2.91 4.74 -14.09
N SER A 224 3.04 5.22 -12.85
CA SER A 224 3.40 6.61 -12.56
C SER A 224 4.80 6.97 -13.03
N ILE A 225 5.77 6.06 -12.93
CA ILE A 225 7.13 6.26 -13.44
C ILE A 225 7.13 6.41 -14.96
N GLU A 226 6.30 5.63 -15.66
CA GLU A 226 6.20 5.62 -17.11
C GLU A 226 5.50 6.85 -17.68
N ARG A 227 4.37 7.20 -17.09
CA ARG A 227 3.52 8.31 -17.58
C ARG A 227 4.18 9.68 -17.42
N GLY A 228 5.10 9.81 -16.46
CA GLY A 228 5.56 11.14 -16.01
C GLY A 228 4.52 11.77 -15.07
N GLY A 229 4.75 13.01 -14.66
CA GLY A 229 4.17 13.47 -13.44
C GLY A 229 3.44 14.78 -13.39
N GLY A 230 3.33 15.25 -12.16
CA GLY A 230 2.61 16.46 -11.78
C GLY A 230 1.23 16.21 -11.19
N GLU A 231 0.74 14.98 -11.23
CA GLU A 231 -0.60 14.61 -10.76
C GLU A 231 -0.61 14.24 -9.27
N THR A 232 -1.77 14.42 -8.63
CA THR A 232 -2.10 13.82 -7.34
C THR A 232 -3.27 12.88 -7.56
N LEU A 233 -3.06 11.59 -7.29
CA LEU A 233 -3.99 10.52 -7.59
C LEU A 233 -4.31 9.74 -6.32
N GLU A 234 -5.58 9.47 -6.08
CA GLU A 234 -6.02 8.65 -4.95
C GLU A 234 -6.17 7.20 -5.39
N LEU A 235 -5.76 6.26 -4.52
CA LEU A 235 -5.82 4.84 -4.82
C LEU A 235 -6.76 4.13 -3.84
N GLY A 236 -7.90 3.70 -4.32
CA GLY A 236 -8.89 2.92 -3.58
C GLY A 236 -9.11 1.55 -4.20
N GLY A 237 -9.50 0.57 -3.39
CA GLY A 237 -9.96 -0.72 -3.89
C GLY A 237 -11.38 -0.63 -4.47
N PRO A 238 -11.95 -1.77 -4.91
CA PRO A 238 -13.30 -1.77 -5.50
C PRO A 238 -14.42 -1.62 -4.46
N ASP A 239 -14.15 -1.96 -3.19
CA ASP A 239 -15.16 -2.03 -2.15
C ASP A 239 -15.00 -0.90 -1.14
N VAL A 240 -16.11 -0.22 -0.80
CA VAL A 240 -16.19 0.71 0.33
C VAL A 240 -16.88 0.01 1.49
N LEU A 241 -16.16 -0.15 2.60
CA LEU A 241 -16.62 -0.88 3.77
C LEU A 241 -16.54 0.00 5.02
N THR A 242 -17.56 -0.07 5.90
CA THR A 242 -17.43 0.51 7.24
C THR A 242 -16.43 -0.31 8.06
N MET A 243 -15.85 0.27 9.11
CA MET A 243 -14.96 -0.44 10.03
C MET A 243 -15.66 -1.70 10.60
N LEU A 244 -16.94 -1.59 10.93
CA LEU A 244 -17.74 -2.72 11.43
C LEU A 244 -17.91 -3.80 10.35
N ALA A 245 -18.26 -3.41 9.12
CA ALA A 245 -18.41 -4.34 8.01
C ALA A 245 -17.10 -5.07 7.68
N LEU A 246 -15.99 -4.34 7.69
CA LEU A 246 -14.65 -4.92 7.47
C LEU A 246 -14.30 -5.94 8.56
N ASN A 247 -14.54 -5.62 9.84
CA ASN A 247 -14.27 -6.55 10.94
C ASN A 247 -15.15 -7.81 10.86
N ARG A 248 -16.43 -7.68 10.49
CA ARG A 248 -17.33 -8.83 10.27
C ARG A 248 -16.85 -9.68 9.12
N TRP A 249 -16.43 -9.06 8.02
CA TRP A 249 -15.85 -9.77 6.88
C TRP A 249 -14.59 -10.56 7.28
N ILE A 250 -13.67 -9.94 8.04
CA ILE A 250 -12.45 -10.63 8.54
C ILE A 250 -12.84 -11.82 9.41
N ALA A 251 -13.81 -11.65 10.33
CA ALA A 251 -14.26 -12.75 11.19
C ALA A 251 -14.80 -13.93 10.40
N GLN A 252 -15.61 -13.66 9.39
CA GLN A 252 -16.13 -14.67 8.47
C GLN A 252 -15.00 -15.36 7.69
N ALA A 253 -14.04 -14.59 7.15
CA ALA A 253 -12.91 -15.12 6.40
C ALA A 253 -12.03 -16.07 7.22
N ILE A 254 -11.86 -15.79 8.52
CA ILE A 254 -11.09 -16.65 9.43
C ILE A 254 -11.95 -17.72 10.17
N GLY A 255 -13.24 -17.82 9.83
CA GLY A 255 -14.15 -18.84 10.39
C GLY A 255 -14.45 -18.66 11.88
N HIS A 256 -14.54 -17.41 12.37
CA HIS A 256 -14.88 -17.10 13.75
C HIS A 256 -16.21 -16.33 13.83
N ASP A 257 -17.17 -16.90 14.57
CA ASP A 257 -18.37 -16.16 14.95
C ASP A 257 -18.08 -15.34 16.22
N ARG A 258 -18.21 -14.01 16.12
CA ARG A 258 -17.89 -13.07 17.20
C ARG A 258 -18.95 -12.01 17.33
N THR A 259 -19.19 -11.58 18.56
CA THR A 259 -20.01 -10.41 18.85
C THR A 259 -19.18 -9.15 18.69
N PHE A 260 -19.66 -8.20 17.89
CA PHE A 260 -19.04 -6.89 17.69
C PHE A 260 -19.84 -5.83 18.41
N ILE A 261 -19.17 -5.00 19.21
CA ILE A 261 -19.77 -3.89 19.93
C ILE A 261 -19.14 -2.59 19.46
N ALA A 262 -19.95 -1.70 18.87
CA ALA A 262 -19.52 -0.36 18.55
C ALA A 262 -19.18 0.41 19.84
N VAL A 263 -17.97 0.92 19.93
CA VAL A 263 -17.54 1.75 21.06
C VAL A 263 -18.02 3.18 20.81
N PRO A 264 -18.81 3.77 21.74
CA PRO A 264 -19.22 5.16 21.60
C PRO A 264 -18.02 6.11 21.53
N ASP A 265 -18.13 7.18 20.74
CA ASP A 265 -17.03 8.10 20.48
C ASP A 265 -16.46 8.74 21.74
N PHE A 266 -17.32 9.07 22.72
CA PHE A 266 -16.84 9.63 24.00
C PHE A 266 -15.96 8.63 24.78
N ALA A 267 -16.29 7.34 24.74
CA ALA A 267 -15.52 6.30 25.41
C ALA A 267 -14.21 6.03 24.67
N ALA A 268 -14.24 6.02 23.35
CA ALA A 268 -13.06 5.91 22.50
C ALA A 268 -12.10 7.11 22.70
N ALA A 269 -12.64 8.33 22.75
CA ALA A 269 -11.88 9.55 23.01
C ALA A 269 -11.21 9.52 24.39
N LEU A 270 -11.95 9.10 25.43
CA LEU A 270 -11.42 8.97 26.78
C LEU A 270 -10.30 7.92 26.83
N MET A 271 -10.50 6.76 26.19
CA MET A 271 -9.49 5.70 26.11
C MET A 271 -8.24 6.20 25.37
N ALA A 272 -8.39 6.84 24.21
CA ALA A 272 -7.28 7.39 23.45
C ALA A 272 -6.48 8.43 24.28
N LYS A 273 -7.15 9.27 25.05
CA LYS A 273 -6.53 10.30 25.89
C LYS A 273 -5.79 9.71 27.11
N THR A 274 -6.35 8.67 27.74
CA THR A 274 -5.79 8.11 28.97
C THR A 274 -4.74 7.05 28.74
N THR A 275 -4.84 6.24 27.67
CA THR A 275 -3.94 5.12 27.39
C THR A 275 -3.13 5.29 26.10
N GLY A 276 -3.47 6.24 25.23
CA GLY A 276 -2.88 6.38 23.90
C GLY A 276 -1.37 6.69 23.86
N TRP A 277 -0.78 7.08 24.99
CA TRP A 277 0.66 7.31 25.14
C TRP A 277 1.43 6.04 25.54
N LEU A 278 0.74 4.95 25.92
CA LEU A 278 1.36 3.70 26.32
C LEU A 278 1.80 2.88 25.08
N PRO A 279 2.96 2.21 25.13
CA PRO A 279 3.32 1.25 24.09
C PRO A 279 2.27 0.13 24.00
N GLY A 280 1.76 -0.12 22.78
CA GLY A 280 0.74 -1.14 22.56
C GLY A 280 -0.70 -0.70 22.85
N ALA A 281 -0.95 0.59 23.07
CA ALA A 281 -2.30 1.15 23.23
C ALA A 281 -3.23 0.67 22.10
N PRO A 282 -4.52 0.38 22.43
CA PRO A 282 -5.52 -0.01 21.45
C PRO A 282 -5.69 1.05 20.34
N ILE A 283 -5.65 2.33 20.73
CA ILE A 283 -5.75 3.49 19.84
C ILE A 283 -5.01 4.68 20.43
N THR A 284 -4.31 5.45 19.60
CA THR A 284 -3.73 6.73 19.98
C THR A 284 -4.71 7.89 19.75
N THR A 285 -4.46 9.04 20.36
CA THR A 285 -5.29 10.24 20.14
C THR A 285 -5.30 10.66 18.67
N ASP A 286 -4.16 10.55 17.98
CA ASP A 286 -4.06 10.91 16.57
C ASP A 286 -4.83 9.92 15.68
N GLN A 287 -4.70 8.60 15.95
CA GLN A 287 -5.49 7.58 15.27
C GLN A 287 -7.01 7.77 15.48
N PHE A 288 -7.43 8.14 16.70
CA PHE A 288 -8.85 8.43 16.96
C PHE A 288 -9.35 9.61 16.11
N LYS A 289 -8.57 10.70 16.00
CA LYS A 289 -8.92 11.83 15.13
C LYS A 289 -8.99 11.43 13.65
N MET A 290 -8.12 10.54 13.20
CA MET A 290 -8.17 10.01 11.82
C MET A 290 -9.48 9.26 11.55
N LEU A 291 -10.03 8.52 12.54
CA LEU A 291 -11.30 7.81 12.39
C LEU A 291 -12.53 8.73 12.30
N GLY A 292 -12.39 10.01 12.58
CA GLY A 292 -13.44 11.01 12.38
C GLY A 292 -13.74 11.32 10.90
N ASN A 293 -12.91 10.86 9.97
CA ASN A 293 -13.08 11.10 8.54
C ASN A 293 -13.05 9.77 7.77
N ASP A 294 -13.88 9.69 6.72
CA ASP A 294 -13.87 8.53 5.81
C ASP A 294 -12.55 8.48 5.03
N ASN A 295 -12.03 7.27 4.84
CA ASN A 295 -10.80 7.01 4.09
C ASN A 295 -11.15 6.36 2.74
N VAL A 296 -11.83 7.13 1.90
CA VAL A 296 -12.35 6.74 0.58
C VAL A 296 -11.88 7.70 -0.49
N VAL A 297 -11.84 7.24 -1.73
CA VAL A 297 -11.49 8.08 -2.89
C VAL A 297 -12.57 9.15 -3.07
N THR A 298 -12.13 10.40 -3.06
CA THR A 298 -12.97 11.58 -3.30
C THR A 298 -12.40 12.47 -4.41
N GLY A 299 -11.12 12.32 -4.69
CA GLY A 299 -10.39 13.02 -5.74
C GLY A 299 -10.33 12.21 -7.03
N THR A 300 -9.23 12.37 -7.77
CA THR A 300 -8.99 11.62 -9.01
C THR A 300 -8.64 10.17 -8.71
N ASP A 301 -9.45 9.22 -9.19
CA ASP A 301 -9.17 7.79 -9.07
C ASP A 301 -7.96 7.42 -9.94
N GLY A 302 -6.86 7.14 -9.25
CA GLY A 302 -5.59 6.82 -9.88
C GLY A 302 -5.56 5.44 -10.52
N LEU A 303 -6.25 4.44 -9.96
CA LEU A 303 -6.30 3.11 -10.55
C LEU A 303 -7.06 3.14 -11.88
N ALA A 304 -8.24 3.77 -11.89
CA ALA A 304 -9.01 3.96 -13.12
C ALA A 304 -8.23 4.79 -14.16
N THR A 305 -7.57 5.88 -13.74
CA THR A 305 -6.74 6.73 -14.61
C THR A 305 -5.59 5.96 -15.26
N MET A 306 -5.05 4.95 -14.58
CA MET A 306 -3.95 4.11 -15.06
C MET A 306 -4.43 2.82 -15.75
N GLY A 307 -5.74 2.60 -15.89
CA GLY A 307 -6.30 1.38 -16.46
C GLY A 307 -6.08 0.13 -15.59
N ILE A 308 -5.83 0.31 -14.29
CA ILE A 308 -5.59 -0.79 -13.36
C ILE A 308 -6.93 -1.23 -12.78
N VAL A 309 -7.29 -2.48 -13.01
CA VAL A 309 -8.48 -3.09 -12.39
C VAL A 309 -8.15 -3.37 -10.91
N PRO A 310 -8.89 -2.74 -9.95
CA PRO A 310 -8.61 -2.93 -8.54
C PRO A 310 -8.98 -4.33 -8.06
N THR A 311 -8.08 -4.94 -7.27
CA THR A 311 -8.24 -6.29 -6.73
C THR A 311 -9.08 -6.25 -5.45
N PRO A 312 -10.23 -6.95 -5.36
CA PRO A 312 -11.05 -6.97 -4.15
C PRO A 312 -10.36 -7.75 -3.02
N LEU A 313 -10.66 -7.33 -1.79
CA LEU A 313 -10.14 -7.97 -0.57
C LEU A 313 -10.49 -9.47 -0.54
N SER A 314 -11.70 -9.83 -0.96
CA SER A 314 -12.19 -11.21 -1.00
C SER A 314 -11.43 -12.11 -1.98
N ALA A 315 -10.82 -11.55 -3.02
CA ALA A 315 -10.12 -12.38 -4.02
C ALA A 315 -8.76 -12.89 -3.53
N VAL A 316 -8.10 -12.18 -2.62
CA VAL A 316 -6.70 -12.49 -2.27
C VAL A 316 -6.45 -12.73 -0.78
N ALA A 317 -7.26 -12.14 0.12
CA ALA A 317 -6.95 -12.17 1.55
C ALA A 317 -7.07 -13.57 2.18
N HIS A 318 -7.86 -14.47 1.60
CA HIS A 318 -7.96 -15.85 2.07
C HIS A 318 -6.61 -16.58 2.06
N ASP A 319 -5.70 -16.25 1.13
CA ASP A 319 -4.40 -16.92 0.99
C ASP A 319 -3.50 -16.80 2.23
N TRP A 320 -3.69 -15.75 3.04
CA TRP A 320 -2.89 -15.55 4.24
C TRP A 320 -3.71 -15.49 5.54
N LEU A 321 -5.03 -15.20 5.46
CA LEU A 321 -5.89 -15.20 6.64
C LEU A 321 -6.14 -16.60 7.20
N ASP A 322 -5.92 -17.66 6.43
CA ASP A 322 -6.04 -19.04 6.88
C ASP A 322 -5.19 -19.35 8.12
N ILE A 323 -4.09 -18.63 8.36
CA ILE A 323 -3.26 -18.80 9.58
C ILE A 323 -3.99 -18.41 10.86
N TYR A 324 -5.07 -17.65 10.77
CA TYR A 324 -5.89 -17.20 11.89
C TYR A 324 -7.09 -18.12 12.17
N ARG A 325 -7.38 -19.10 11.30
CA ARG A 325 -8.43 -20.10 11.50
C ARG A 325 -8.11 -21.01 12.67
N GLN A 326 -9.13 -21.64 13.26
CA GLN A 326 -9.00 -22.50 14.44
C GLN A 326 -8.05 -23.68 14.23
N HIS A 327 -8.05 -24.27 13.04
CA HIS A 327 -7.15 -25.37 12.66
C HIS A 327 -6.12 -24.96 11.59
N GLY A 328 -5.94 -23.66 11.43
CA GLY A 328 -5.02 -23.10 10.44
C GLY A 328 -5.38 -23.55 9.02
N ARG A 329 -4.32 -23.75 8.21
CA ARG A 329 -4.44 -24.13 6.80
C ARG A 329 -5.03 -25.52 6.56
N PHE A 330 -5.06 -26.37 7.58
CA PHE A 330 -5.54 -27.77 7.52
C PHE A 330 -6.96 -27.95 8.04
N GLY A 331 -7.63 -26.88 8.47
CA GLY A 331 -9.04 -26.93 8.83
C GLY A 331 -9.93 -27.07 7.60
N ASP A 332 -11.00 -27.87 7.71
CA ASP A 332 -11.99 -28.01 6.65
C ASP A 332 -12.56 -26.64 6.28
N ARG A 333 -12.56 -26.31 4.99
CA ARG A 333 -13.27 -25.16 4.44
C ARG A 333 -14.79 -25.43 4.37
N THR A 334 -15.33 -26.08 5.38
CA THR A 334 -16.75 -26.39 5.42
C THR A 334 -17.54 -25.11 5.67
N ALA A 335 -18.27 -24.76 4.63
CA ALA A 335 -19.42 -23.84 4.55
C ALA A 335 -19.18 -22.40 5.03
N ALA A 336 -18.96 -21.52 4.11
CA ALA A 336 -19.49 -20.16 4.16
C ALA A 336 -20.62 -20.06 3.14
#